data_35279ae452070e79a2ae1ce2171430c5
#
_entry.id   35279ae452070e79a2ae1ce2171430c5
#
_cell.length_a   1.000
_cell.length_b   1.000
_cell.length_c   1.000
_cell.angle_alpha   90.00
_cell.angle_beta   90.00
_cell.angle_gamma   90.00
#
_symmetry.space_group_name_H-M   'P 1'
#
loop_
_entity.id
_entity.type
_entity.pdbx_description
1 polymer ?
#
loop_
_entity_poly.entity_id
_entity_poly.type
_entity_poly.pdbx_seq_one_letter_code
_entity_poly.pdbx_strand_id
1 'polypeptide(L)'
;SLERSTMELFEAADLPVRRDSSVAYNATIDDPRIESVRILRPQEIPTYVADGLFDLGITGRDWVEETGSKVNSLGELKYSKATTNPITVVVAVPGDSEWQSVTDLPAGVRVSTEYPELTKRFFADKGVDADIRLSYGATEAKVPDIVDVVVDITETGSALRAAGLRIIDVILVSYTELVANPAAFADPAKRHAKD
;
A
#
# COMPACT_ATOMS: atom_id res chain seq x y z
N SER A 1 -9.08 9.98 1.96
CA SER A 1 -7.97 9.45 1.15
C SER A 1 -6.65 9.65 1.89
N LEU A 2 -5.63 8.89 1.53
CA LEU A 2 -4.27 9.03 2.09
C LEU A 2 -3.73 10.45 1.93
N GLU A 3 -3.92 11.04 0.76
CA GLU A 3 -3.52 12.42 0.48
C GLU A 3 -4.12 13.41 1.48
N ARG A 4 -5.43 13.35 1.67
CA ARG A 4 -6.11 14.24 2.60
C ARG A 4 -5.59 14.11 4.04
N SER A 5 -5.45 12.89 4.52
CA SER A 5 -4.94 12.62 5.87
C SER A 5 -3.51 13.12 6.03
N THR A 6 -2.69 12.98 4.99
CA THR A 6 -1.31 13.50 4.96
C THR A 6 -1.29 15.03 5.02
N MET A 7 -2.13 15.71 4.24
CA MET A 7 -2.23 17.17 4.28
C MET A 7 -2.64 17.67 5.68
N GLU A 8 -3.62 17.01 6.30
CA GLU A 8 -4.06 17.32 7.67
C GLU A 8 -2.94 17.14 8.71
N LEU A 9 -2.11 16.08 8.54
CA LEU A 9 -0.96 15.84 9.41
C LEU A 9 0.09 16.96 9.31
N PHE A 10 0.44 17.37 8.10
CA PHE A 10 1.40 18.46 7.89
C PHE A 10 0.88 19.80 8.42
N GLU A 11 -0.42 20.06 8.24
CA GLU A 11 -1.04 21.26 8.82
C GLU A 11 -0.98 21.25 10.35
N ALA A 12 -1.27 20.11 10.98
CA ALA A 12 -1.18 19.95 12.42
C ALA A 12 0.26 20.10 12.96
N ALA A 13 1.26 19.79 12.13
CA ALA A 13 2.68 19.95 12.42
C ALA A 13 3.20 21.38 12.15
N ASP A 14 2.33 22.32 11.79
CA ASP A 14 2.68 23.68 11.38
C ASP A 14 3.58 23.73 10.13
N LEU A 15 3.43 22.75 9.25
CA LEU A 15 4.14 22.61 7.98
C LEU A 15 3.14 22.44 6.81
N PRO A 16 2.21 23.39 6.61
CA PRO A 16 1.16 23.21 5.61
C PRO A 16 1.74 23.02 4.21
N VAL A 17 1.21 22.01 3.50
CA VAL A 17 1.55 21.76 2.11
C VAL A 17 0.69 22.66 1.23
N ARG A 18 1.31 23.44 0.38
CA ARG A 18 0.66 24.35 -0.56
C ARG A 18 0.83 23.85 -2.00
N ARG A 19 -0.25 23.89 -2.74
CA ARG A 19 -0.26 23.55 -4.18
C ARG A 19 -1.20 24.48 -4.93
N ASP A 20 -0.87 24.73 -6.20
CA ASP A 20 -1.60 25.70 -7.03
C ASP A 20 -3.02 25.22 -7.40
N SER A 21 -3.22 23.92 -7.45
CA SER A 21 -4.54 23.31 -7.69
C SER A 21 -4.62 21.91 -7.09
N SER A 22 -5.84 21.40 -6.93
CA SER A 22 -6.07 20.05 -6.39
C SER A 22 -5.52 18.93 -7.28
N VAL A 23 -5.14 19.21 -8.52
CA VAL A 23 -4.58 18.24 -9.47
C VAL A 23 -3.09 18.49 -9.76
N ALA A 24 -2.49 19.53 -9.19
CA ALA A 24 -1.06 19.80 -9.39
C ALA A 24 -0.20 18.74 -8.70
N TYR A 25 0.82 18.24 -9.41
CA TYR A 25 1.80 17.31 -8.84
C TYR A 25 2.86 18.03 -8.00
N ASN A 26 3.12 19.30 -8.29
CA ASN A 26 4.08 20.11 -7.57
C ASN A 26 3.42 20.77 -6.37
N ALA A 27 4.11 20.77 -5.25
CA ALA A 27 3.70 21.44 -4.03
C ALA A 27 4.91 22.06 -3.33
N THR A 28 4.66 22.87 -2.32
CA THR A 28 5.69 23.52 -1.50
C THR A 28 5.35 23.40 -0.02
N ILE A 29 6.40 23.34 0.79
CA ILE A 29 6.34 23.49 2.24
C ILE A 29 7.26 24.65 2.59
N ASP A 30 6.80 25.59 3.38
CA ASP A 30 7.60 26.75 3.81
C ASP A 30 8.54 26.36 4.96
N ASP A 31 9.56 25.58 4.59
CA ASP A 31 10.64 25.16 5.49
C ASP A 31 11.93 25.05 4.66
N PRO A 32 13.02 25.72 5.07
CA PRO A 32 14.27 25.74 4.30
C PRO A 32 14.95 24.36 4.18
N ARG A 33 14.55 23.39 5.00
CA ARG A 33 15.05 22.00 4.92
C ARG A 33 14.40 21.21 3.79
N ILE A 34 13.31 21.72 3.23
CA ILE A 34 12.52 21.05 2.18
C ILE A 34 12.70 21.80 0.86
N GLU A 35 13.44 21.19 -0.05
CA GLU A 35 13.72 21.79 -1.36
C GLU A 35 12.53 21.69 -2.31
N SER A 36 11.90 20.52 -2.35
CA SER A 36 10.79 20.26 -3.27
C SER A 36 9.82 19.22 -2.71
N VAL A 37 8.56 19.35 -3.10
CA VAL A 37 7.49 18.40 -2.75
C VAL A 37 6.78 17.98 -4.04
N ARG A 38 6.49 16.70 -4.16
CA ARG A 38 5.72 16.13 -5.27
C ARG A 38 4.60 15.27 -4.73
N ILE A 39 3.43 15.40 -5.33
CA ILE A 39 2.25 14.59 -5.01
C ILE A 39 2.16 13.51 -6.08
N LEU A 40 2.41 12.28 -5.68
CA LEU A 40 2.45 11.12 -6.57
C LEU A 40 1.52 10.01 -6.03
N ARG A 41 1.27 9.02 -6.85
CA ARG A 41 0.50 7.84 -6.40
C ARG A 41 1.33 7.01 -5.44
N PRO A 42 0.73 6.48 -4.35
CA PRO A 42 1.45 5.68 -3.36
C PRO A 42 2.21 4.48 -3.94
N GLN A 43 1.71 3.89 -5.03
CA GLN A 43 2.34 2.76 -5.73
C GLN A 43 3.73 3.08 -6.26
N GLU A 44 3.96 4.31 -6.69
CA GLU A 44 5.19 4.76 -7.35
C GLU A 44 6.25 5.24 -6.36
N ILE A 45 5.82 5.73 -5.20
CA ILE A 45 6.69 6.42 -4.24
C ILE A 45 7.85 5.54 -3.76
N PRO A 46 7.68 4.26 -3.40
CA PRO A 46 8.79 3.45 -2.91
C PRO A 46 9.95 3.34 -3.88
N THR A 47 9.69 3.14 -5.15
CA THR A 47 10.75 3.01 -6.17
C THR A 47 11.51 4.30 -6.39
N TYR A 48 10.82 5.43 -6.42
CA TYR A 48 11.47 6.74 -6.59
C TYR A 48 12.34 7.11 -5.39
N VAL A 49 11.91 6.77 -4.19
CA VAL A 49 12.72 6.96 -2.98
C VAL A 49 13.93 6.01 -2.97
N ALA A 50 13.72 4.73 -3.30
CA ALA A 50 14.82 3.76 -3.39
C ALA A 50 15.86 4.16 -4.42
N ASP A 51 15.45 4.71 -5.57
CA ASP A 51 16.32 5.16 -6.66
C ASP A 51 17.03 6.49 -6.35
N GLY A 52 16.67 7.16 -5.26
CA GLY A 52 17.31 8.41 -4.85
C GLY A 52 16.77 9.67 -5.55
N LEU A 53 15.65 9.56 -6.28
CA LEU A 53 15.00 10.72 -6.90
C LEU A 53 14.36 11.62 -5.84
N PHE A 54 13.94 11.05 -4.72
CA PHE A 54 13.48 11.73 -3.53
C PHE A 54 14.19 11.19 -2.30
N ASP A 55 14.43 12.05 -1.33
CA ASP A 55 15.05 11.66 -0.06
C ASP A 55 14.07 10.97 0.89
N LEU A 56 12.82 11.41 0.87
CA LEU A 56 11.74 10.94 1.73
C LEU A 56 10.47 10.67 0.93
N GLY A 57 9.65 9.78 1.43
CA GLY A 57 8.33 9.52 0.88
C GLY A 57 7.34 9.06 1.94
N ILE A 58 6.07 9.33 1.70
CA ILE A 58 4.96 8.83 2.50
C ILE A 58 4.15 7.88 1.64
N THR A 59 4.04 6.63 2.07
CA THR A 59 3.38 5.57 1.30
C THR A 59 2.86 4.48 2.24
N GLY A 60 2.18 3.49 1.70
CA GLY A 60 1.75 2.32 2.43
C GLY A 60 2.82 1.23 2.48
N ARG A 61 2.86 0.48 3.58
CA ARG A 61 3.72 -0.69 3.72
C ARG A 61 3.44 -1.74 2.64
N ASP A 62 2.20 -1.87 2.20
CA ASP A 62 1.78 -2.72 1.10
C ASP A 62 2.56 -2.44 -0.19
N TRP A 63 2.78 -1.17 -0.53
CA TRP A 63 3.51 -0.78 -1.73
C TRP A 63 5.02 -0.94 -1.58
N VAL A 64 5.57 -0.75 -0.39
CA VAL A 64 6.98 -1.06 -0.11
C VAL A 64 7.24 -2.56 -0.32
N GLU A 65 6.37 -3.41 0.21
CA GLU A 65 6.47 -4.87 0.06
C GLU A 65 6.20 -5.32 -1.38
N GLU A 66 5.19 -4.75 -2.06
CA GLU A 66 4.88 -5.09 -3.45
C GLU A 66 6.04 -4.79 -4.38
N THR A 67 6.65 -3.63 -4.24
CA THR A 67 7.78 -3.22 -5.11
C THR A 67 9.11 -3.80 -4.71
N GLY A 68 9.23 -4.36 -3.50
CA GLY A 68 10.49 -4.85 -2.96
C GLY A 68 11.56 -3.74 -2.82
N SER A 69 11.13 -2.50 -2.68
CA SER A 69 12.01 -1.34 -2.64
C SER A 69 12.88 -1.32 -1.40
N LYS A 70 14.16 -1.04 -1.58
CA LYS A 70 15.13 -0.89 -0.48
C LYS A 70 15.09 0.53 0.06
N VAL A 71 14.27 0.72 1.07
CA VAL A 71 14.11 2.00 1.78
C VAL A 71 14.21 1.78 3.27
N ASN A 72 14.60 2.83 4.01
CA ASN A 72 14.57 2.82 5.46
C ASN A 72 13.22 3.33 5.94
N SER A 73 12.53 2.56 6.77
CA SER A 73 11.32 3.04 7.45
C SER A 73 11.71 3.94 8.62
N LEU A 74 11.11 5.12 8.67
CA LEU A 74 11.23 6.05 9.80
C LEU A 74 10.08 5.90 10.80
N GLY A 75 9.12 5.04 10.50
CA GLY A 75 8.02 4.71 11.37
C GLY A 75 6.64 4.87 10.74
N GLU A 76 5.66 4.35 11.45
CA GLU A 76 4.25 4.48 11.09
C GLU A 76 3.75 5.91 11.33
N LEU A 77 3.03 6.45 10.36
CA LEU A 77 2.33 7.71 10.51
C LEU A 77 0.91 7.46 11.00
N LYS A 78 0.65 7.85 12.24
CA LYS A 78 -0.67 7.71 12.85
C LYS A 78 -1.51 8.94 12.53
N TYR A 79 -2.43 8.79 11.62
CA TYR A 79 -3.44 9.82 11.37
C TYR A 79 -4.49 9.77 12.48
N SER A 80 -4.87 10.92 13.00
CA SER A 80 -5.70 11.10 14.21
C SER A 80 -7.16 10.60 14.10
N LYS A 81 -7.52 9.91 13.06
CA LYS A 81 -8.85 9.31 12.91
C LYS A 81 -8.81 7.84 13.27
N ALA A 82 -9.32 7.64 14.39
CA ALA A 82 -9.82 6.50 15.09
C ALA A 82 -10.55 5.43 14.29
N THR A 83 -9.91 4.77 13.32
CA THR A 83 -10.25 3.39 13.09
C THR A 83 -9.16 2.55 13.73
N THR A 84 -9.53 1.79 14.74
CA THR A 84 -8.65 0.86 15.43
C THR A 84 -8.39 -0.41 14.62
N ASN A 85 -9.03 -0.54 13.45
CA ASN A 85 -8.89 -1.70 12.59
C ASN A 85 -7.65 -1.55 11.70
N PRO A 86 -6.74 -2.53 11.72
CA PRO A 86 -5.60 -2.52 10.81
C PRO A 86 -6.07 -2.66 9.36
N ILE A 87 -5.36 -2.02 8.45
CA ILE A 87 -5.52 -2.23 7.02
C ILE A 87 -4.75 -3.51 6.67
N THR A 88 -5.40 -4.45 6.00
CA THR A 88 -4.81 -5.74 5.67
C THR A 88 -4.92 -6.05 4.19
N VAL A 89 -3.92 -6.74 3.67
CA VAL A 89 -3.98 -7.41 2.36
C VAL A 89 -4.40 -8.84 2.62
N VAL A 90 -5.52 -9.24 2.03
CA VAL A 90 -6.19 -10.51 2.34
C VAL A 90 -6.44 -11.33 1.10
N VAL A 91 -6.60 -12.65 1.31
CA VAL A 91 -7.10 -13.58 0.30
C VAL A 91 -8.58 -13.80 0.55
N ALA A 92 -9.40 -13.56 -0.47
CA ALA A 92 -10.85 -13.74 -0.38
C ALA A 92 -11.37 -14.65 -1.49
N VAL A 93 -12.35 -15.46 -1.14
CA VAL A 93 -12.97 -16.48 -1.99
C VAL A 93 -14.48 -16.31 -1.99
N PRO A 94 -15.23 -16.92 -2.95
CA PRO A 94 -16.68 -16.95 -2.87
C PRO A 94 -17.15 -17.47 -1.51
N GLY A 95 -18.14 -16.79 -0.91
CA GLY A 95 -18.63 -17.12 0.42
C GLY A 95 -19.24 -18.52 0.55
N ASP A 96 -19.72 -19.08 -0.55
CA ASP A 96 -20.27 -20.42 -0.65
C ASP A 96 -19.25 -21.51 -0.99
N SER A 97 -17.98 -21.15 -1.19
CA SER A 97 -16.89 -22.11 -1.42
C SER A 97 -16.56 -22.91 -0.16
N GLU A 98 -15.98 -24.10 -0.36
CA GLU A 98 -15.53 -24.95 0.75
C GLU A 98 -14.10 -24.62 1.23
N TRP A 99 -13.40 -23.71 0.54
CA TRP A 99 -12.03 -23.35 0.84
C TRP A 99 -11.90 -22.60 2.17
N GLN A 100 -11.08 -23.11 3.08
CA GLN A 100 -10.84 -22.51 4.40
C GLN A 100 -9.47 -21.83 4.50
N SER A 101 -8.52 -22.23 3.64
CA SER A 101 -7.18 -21.65 3.57
C SER A 101 -6.66 -21.69 2.16
N VAL A 102 -5.57 -20.99 1.87
CA VAL A 102 -4.95 -20.99 0.54
C VAL A 102 -4.43 -22.38 0.14
N THR A 103 -4.12 -23.24 1.09
CA THR A 103 -3.66 -24.61 0.81
C THR A 103 -4.79 -25.52 0.30
N ASP A 104 -6.04 -25.12 0.43
CA ASP A 104 -7.20 -25.83 -0.13
C ASP A 104 -7.44 -25.48 -1.61
N LEU A 105 -6.81 -24.45 -2.11
CA LEU A 105 -7.02 -23.97 -3.47
C LEU A 105 -6.43 -24.94 -4.49
N PRO A 106 -7.11 -25.17 -5.63
CA PRO A 106 -6.61 -26.07 -6.65
C PRO A 106 -5.41 -25.46 -7.37
N ALA A 107 -4.54 -26.34 -7.91
CA ALA A 107 -3.45 -25.91 -8.78
C ALA A 107 -4.00 -25.20 -10.01
N GLY A 108 -3.35 -24.09 -10.39
CA GLY A 108 -3.81 -23.25 -11.49
C GLY A 108 -4.98 -22.31 -11.14
N VAL A 109 -5.30 -22.17 -9.84
CA VAL A 109 -6.33 -21.23 -9.39
C VAL A 109 -6.07 -19.82 -9.92
N ARG A 110 -7.11 -19.19 -10.46
CA ARG A 110 -7.01 -17.85 -11.05
C ARG A 110 -7.19 -16.80 -9.95
N VAL A 111 -6.21 -15.93 -9.83
CA VAL A 111 -6.18 -14.86 -8.80
C VAL A 111 -6.06 -13.51 -9.46
N SER A 112 -6.91 -12.55 -9.08
CA SER A 112 -6.81 -11.14 -9.48
C SER A 112 -6.38 -10.31 -8.30
N THR A 113 -5.42 -9.40 -8.53
CA THR A 113 -4.87 -8.55 -7.47
C THR A 113 -4.19 -7.30 -8.02
N GLU A 114 -4.20 -6.23 -7.25
CA GLU A 114 -3.34 -5.06 -7.50
C GLU A 114 -1.91 -5.26 -6.98
N TYR A 115 -1.66 -6.36 -6.24
CA TYR A 115 -0.37 -6.70 -5.62
C TYR A 115 0.20 -8.02 -6.17
N PRO A 116 0.55 -8.10 -7.47
CA PRO A 116 0.96 -9.37 -8.07
C PRO A 116 2.23 -9.95 -7.47
N GLU A 117 3.25 -9.15 -7.17
CA GLU A 117 4.53 -9.66 -6.65
C GLU A 117 4.41 -10.15 -5.20
N LEU A 118 3.73 -9.39 -4.35
CA LEU A 118 3.43 -9.77 -2.98
C LEU A 118 2.61 -11.07 -2.94
N THR A 119 1.62 -11.18 -3.81
CA THR A 119 0.75 -12.35 -3.94
C THR A 119 1.53 -13.57 -4.42
N LYS A 120 2.38 -13.42 -5.43
CA LYS A 120 3.25 -14.52 -5.94
C LYS A 120 4.13 -15.09 -4.82
N ARG A 121 4.77 -14.23 -4.05
CA ARG A 121 5.62 -14.65 -2.93
C ARG A 121 4.81 -15.43 -1.88
N PHE A 122 3.65 -14.93 -1.52
CA PHE A 122 2.79 -15.57 -0.53
C PHE A 122 2.33 -16.96 -0.97
N PHE A 123 1.82 -17.09 -2.20
CA PHE A 123 1.36 -18.38 -2.72
C PHE A 123 2.52 -19.36 -2.89
N ALA A 124 3.69 -18.90 -3.33
CA ALA A 124 4.89 -19.73 -3.43
C ALA A 124 5.32 -20.27 -2.06
N ASP A 125 5.32 -19.43 -1.03
CA ASP A 125 5.65 -19.83 0.34
C ASP A 125 4.67 -20.86 0.91
N LYS A 126 3.41 -20.83 0.46
CA LYS A 126 2.38 -21.81 0.83
C LYS A 126 2.39 -23.06 -0.05
N GLY A 127 3.24 -23.10 -1.07
CA GLY A 127 3.31 -24.24 -2.00
C GLY A 127 2.09 -24.35 -2.94
N VAL A 128 1.40 -23.24 -3.19
CA VAL A 128 0.22 -23.21 -4.06
C VAL A 128 0.59 -22.64 -5.41
N ASP A 129 0.32 -23.42 -6.48
CA ASP A 129 0.44 -22.98 -7.86
C ASP A 129 -0.78 -22.17 -8.26
N ALA A 130 -0.60 -20.89 -8.58
CA ALA A 130 -1.68 -19.97 -8.91
C ALA A 130 -1.38 -19.17 -10.19
N ASP A 131 -2.42 -18.92 -10.99
CA ASP A 131 -2.38 -18.00 -12.12
C ASP A 131 -2.74 -16.60 -11.61
N ILE A 132 -1.72 -15.79 -11.33
CA ILE A 132 -1.86 -14.47 -10.72
C ILE A 132 -1.83 -13.41 -11.79
N ARG A 133 -2.88 -12.57 -11.82
CA ARG A 133 -3.08 -11.51 -12.80
C ARG A 133 -3.25 -10.17 -12.15
N LEU A 134 -2.59 -9.15 -12.71
CA LEU A 134 -2.72 -7.77 -12.27
C LEU A 134 -4.14 -7.25 -12.52
N SER A 135 -4.73 -6.68 -11.48
CA SER A 135 -6.02 -6.00 -11.53
C SER A 135 -5.83 -4.47 -11.63
N TYR A 136 -6.68 -3.85 -12.44
CA TYR A 136 -6.71 -2.40 -12.61
C TYR A 136 -7.93 -1.76 -11.94
N GLY A 137 -8.44 -2.37 -10.90
CA GLY A 137 -9.60 -1.91 -10.12
C GLY A 137 -10.77 -2.88 -10.16
N ALA A 138 -11.77 -2.63 -9.33
CA ALA A 138 -12.95 -3.46 -9.14
C ALA A 138 -12.61 -4.95 -8.94
N THR A 139 -11.56 -5.22 -8.17
CA THR A 139 -10.97 -6.55 -8.02
C THR A 139 -11.99 -7.55 -7.47
N GLU A 140 -12.76 -7.16 -6.46
CA GLU A 140 -13.79 -7.98 -5.83
C GLU A 140 -14.95 -8.34 -6.75
N ALA A 141 -15.20 -7.53 -7.78
CA ALA A 141 -16.30 -7.75 -8.73
C ALA A 141 -15.98 -8.81 -9.80
N LYS A 142 -14.74 -9.28 -9.86
CA LYS A 142 -14.28 -10.26 -10.88
C LYS A 142 -14.57 -11.70 -10.50
N VAL A 143 -14.96 -11.96 -9.28
CA VAL A 143 -15.29 -13.29 -8.78
C VAL A 143 -16.80 -13.52 -8.92
N PRO A 144 -17.27 -14.71 -9.34
CA PRO A 144 -16.49 -15.89 -9.77
C PRO A 144 -16.21 -15.96 -11.28
N ASP A 145 -16.72 -15.03 -12.07
CA ASP A 145 -16.82 -15.20 -13.52
C ASP A 145 -15.47 -15.10 -14.24
N ILE A 146 -14.62 -14.16 -13.79
CA ILE A 146 -13.33 -13.88 -14.42
C ILE A 146 -12.20 -14.59 -13.69
N VAL A 147 -12.23 -14.60 -12.36
CA VAL A 147 -11.26 -15.28 -11.50
C VAL A 147 -11.95 -16.05 -10.39
N ASP A 148 -11.19 -16.94 -9.75
CA ASP A 148 -11.68 -17.79 -8.66
C ASP A 148 -11.49 -17.13 -7.29
N VAL A 149 -10.44 -16.33 -7.16
CA VAL A 149 -9.94 -15.77 -5.90
C VAL A 149 -9.46 -14.34 -6.15
N VAL A 150 -9.58 -13.48 -5.15
CA VAL A 150 -8.96 -12.16 -5.16
C VAL A 150 -8.01 -11.99 -3.99
N VAL A 151 -6.97 -11.19 -4.22
CA VAL A 151 -6.14 -10.61 -3.15
C VAL A 151 -6.34 -9.11 -3.20
N ASP A 152 -6.83 -8.56 -2.11
CA ASP A 152 -7.22 -7.15 -2.05
C ASP A 152 -6.92 -6.56 -0.67
N ILE A 153 -6.85 -5.25 -0.63
CA ILE A 153 -6.66 -4.51 0.61
C ILE A 153 -8.03 -4.20 1.24
N THR A 154 -8.12 -4.36 2.54
CA THR A 154 -9.36 -4.09 3.27
C THR A 154 -9.09 -3.56 4.67
N GLU A 155 -10.02 -2.80 5.18
CA GLU A 155 -10.02 -2.34 6.57
C GLU A 155 -11.01 -3.15 7.42
N THR A 156 -12.27 -3.20 6.97
CA THR A 156 -13.35 -3.88 7.70
C THR A 156 -13.83 -5.17 7.03
N GLY A 157 -13.43 -5.40 5.79
CA GLY A 157 -13.94 -6.49 4.95
C GLY A 157 -15.36 -6.26 4.41
N SER A 158 -15.94 -5.09 4.62
CA SER A 158 -17.34 -4.84 4.24
C SER A 158 -17.58 -4.88 2.73
N ALA A 159 -16.67 -4.31 1.92
CA ALA A 159 -16.78 -4.35 0.46
C ALA A 159 -16.67 -5.79 -0.07
N LEU A 160 -15.77 -6.59 0.49
CA LEU A 160 -15.63 -8.00 0.14
C LEU A 160 -16.90 -8.80 0.49
N ARG A 161 -17.44 -8.61 1.68
CA ARG A 161 -18.69 -9.26 2.08
C ARG A 161 -19.87 -8.82 1.22
N ALA A 162 -19.97 -7.55 0.87
CA ALA A 162 -20.99 -7.03 -0.02
C ALA A 162 -20.92 -7.65 -1.42
N ALA A 163 -19.72 -8.02 -1.86
CA ALA A 163 -19.48 -8.75 -3.11
C ALA A 163 -19.71 -10.27 -2.98
N GLY A 164 -20.15 -10.76 -1.83
CA GLY A 164 -20.37 -12.18 -1.57
C GLY A 164 -19.11 -12.99 -1.31
N LEU A 165 -18.02 -12.32 -0.90
CA LEU A 165 -16.72 -12.95 -0.66
C LEU A 165 -16.46 -13.15 0.84
N ARG A 166 -15.58 -14.10 1.14
CA ARG A 166 -15.13 -14.45 2.47
C ARG A 166 -13.61 -14.47 2.53
N ILE A 167 -13.04 -13.83 3.55
CA ILE A 167 -11.59 -13.82 3.80
C ILE A 167 -11.17 -15.18 4.35
N ILE A 168 -10.15 -15.79 3.74
CA ILE A 168 -9.58 -17.06 4.18
C ILE A 168 -8.15 -16.94 4.70
N ASP A 169 -7.45 -15.86 4.36
CA ASP A 169 -6.08 -15.65 4.84
C ASP A 169 -5.70 -14.17 4.82
N VAL A 170 -4.71 -13.81 5.62
CA VAL A 170 -4.11 -12.47 5.67
C VAL A 170 -2.67 -12.56 5.21
N ILE A 171 -2.33 -11.79 4.17
CA ILE A 171 -0.97 -11.76 3.62
C ILE A 171 -0.10 -10.76 4.37
N LEU A 172 -0.64 -9.58 4.65
CA LEU A 172 0.11 -8.46 5.20
C LEU A 172 -0.80 -7.55 6.00
N VAL A 173 -0.31 -7.08 7.14
CA VAL A 173 -0.86 -5.90 7.83
C VAL A 173 -0.13 -4.68 7.31
N SER A 174 -0.86 -3.74 6.72
CA SER A 174 -0.30 -2.52 6.13
C SER A 174 -0.64 -1.30 6.98
N TYR A 175 0.22 -0.33 6.89
CA TYR A 175 0.05 0.99 7.51
C TYR A 175 0.77 2.03 6.66
N THR A 176 0.38 3.29 6.84
CA THR A 176 1.11 4.41 6.22
C THR A 176 2.40 4.66 6.97
N GLU A 177 3.49 4.79 6.25
CA GLU A 177 4.81 5.02 6.84
C GLU A 177 5.58 6.12 6.11
N LEU A 178 6.50 6.74 6.85
CA LEU A 178 7.52 7.62 6.30
C LEU A 178 8.73 6.76 5.97
N VAL A 179 9.18 6.82 4.71
CA VAL A 179 10.33 6.07 4.22
C VAL A 179 11.41 7.02 3.71
N ALA A 180 12.66 6.59 3.80
CA ALA A 180 13.82 7.37 3.37
C ALA A 180 14.70 6.56 2.41
N ASN A 181 15.31 7.27 1.45
CA ASN A 181 16.43 6.71 0.70
C ASN A 181 17.59 6.40 1.65
N PRO A 182 18.19 5.20 1.60
CA PRO A 182 19.24 4.82 2.53
C PRO A 182 20.46 5.76 2.54
N ALA A 183 20.90 6.24 1.38
CA ALA A 183 22.03 7.17 1.26
C ALA A 183 21.68 8.56 1.85
N ALA A 184 20.48 9.07 1.57
CA ALA A 184 19.99 10.31 2.15
C ALA A 184 19.80 10.21 3.66
N PHE A 185 19.35 9.05 4.16
CA PHE A 185 19.22 8.79 5.58
C PHE A 185 20.56 8.84 6.31
N ALA A 186 21.62 8.33 5.68
CA ALA A 186 22.97 8.31 6.22
C ALA A 186 23.70 9.67 6.10
N ASP A 187 23.22 10.59 5.23
CA ASP A 187 23.84 11.90 5.00
C ASP A 187 23.56 12.85 6.16
N PRO A 188 24.62 13.32 6.90
CA PRO A 188 24.43 14.26 8.01
C PRO A 188 23.80 15.59 7.61
N ALA A 189 24.05 16.07 6.37
CA ALA A 189 23.49 17.31 5.86
C ALA A 189 21.96 17.24 5.69
N LYS A 190 21.41 16.06 5.49
CA LYS A 190 19.96 15.82 5.31
C LYS A 190 19.26 15.34 6.58
N ARG A 191 20.00 15.13 7.64
CA ARG A 191 19.50 14.48 8.87
C ARG A 191 18.38 15.23 9.56
N HIS A 192 18.44 16.56 9.56
CA HIS A 192 17.44 17.37 10.26
C HIS A 192 16.06 17.38 9.60
N ALA A 193 15.98 17.11 8.31
CA ALA A 193 14.72 17.17 7.57
C ALA A 193 13.77 16.00 7.88
N LYS A 194 14.29 14.93 8.48
CA LYS A 194 13.50 13.73 8.82
C LYS A 194 12.93 13.75 10.23
N ASP A 195 13.48 14.56 11.10
CA ASP A 195 13.04 14.74 12.49
C ASP A 195 11.88 15.73 12.58
#